data_578cb43c2c13830ad5c66096a93acc57
#
_entry.id   578cb43c2c13830ad5c66096a93acc57
#
_cell.length_a   1.000
_cell.length_b   1.000
_cell.length_c   1.000
_cell.angle_alpha   90.00
_cell.angle_beta   90.00
_cell.angle_gamma   90.00
#
_symmetry.space_group_name_H-M   'P 1'
#
loop_
_entity.id
_entity.type
_entity.pdbx_description
1 polymer ?
#
loop_
_entity_poly.entity_id
_entity_poly.type
_entity_poly.pdbx_seq_one_letter_code
_entity_poly.pdbx_strand_id
1 'polypeptide(L)'
;MSEVKRPLEGVKVLELATFIAAPCCARFLADLGAEVIKVEAPAGDPLRYTAVNEGRPQDQKENTSYDLENAGKTCVCLNTKTEAGRAALEKLIAEADIFITNWRQPPLKKAGLDYDTLHAKYPKLVYGFVSGYGEKGPDKDLPGFDFTAFFARGGILGTLFDKDALPMLTIAGFGDHQVGMYLASGVLAALYRARETGIGDRVVVSLFHSAIWDVSLICLLYTS
;
A
#
# COMPACT_ATOMS: atom_id res chain seq x y z
N MET A 1 27.16 -25.97 -2.47
CA MET A 1 25.84 -25.55 -3.02
C MET A 1 25.90 -24.05 -3.12
N SER A 2 25.81 -23.47 -4.32
CA SER A 2 25.69 -22.01 -4.47
C SER A 2 24.41 -21.56 -3.74
N GLU A 3 24.54 -20.57 -2.88
CA GLU A 3 23.40 -19.95 -2.20
C GLU A 3 22.43 -19.41 -3.27
N VAL A 4 21.21 -19.94 -3.29
CA VAL A 4 20.21 -19.50 -4.27
C VAL A 4 19.74 -18.12 -3.84
N LYS A 5 20.04 -17.10 -4.63
CA LYS A 5 19.59 -15.73 -4.39
C LYS A 5 18.08 -15.65 -4.39
N ARG A 6 17.53 -14.85 -3.47
CA ARG A 6 16.09 -14.56 -3.47
C ARG A 6 15.70 -13.72 -4.70
N PRO A 7 14.47 -13.82 -5.20
CA PRO A 7 14.04 -13.17 -6.44
C PRO A 7 14.28 -11.65 -6.49
N LEU A 8 14.13 -10.96 -5.35
CA LEU A 8 14.30 -9.51 -5.25
C LEU A 8 15.56 -9.10 -4.47
N GLU A 9 16.53 -9.98 -4.30
CA GLU A 9 17.80 -9.62 -3.67
C GLU A 9 18.47 -8.46 -4.40
N GLY A 10 18.80 -7.40 -3.64
CA GLY A 10 19.40 -6.16 -4.16
C GLY A 10 18.39 -5.13 -4.68
N VAL A 11 17.08 -5.41 -4.58
CA VAL A 11 16.02 -4.41 -4.84
C VAL A 11 15.78 -3.60 -3.57
N LYS A 12 15.78 -2.27 -3.68
CA LYS A 12 15.51 -1.33 -2.60
C LYS A 12 14.11 -0.75 -2.71
N VAL A 13 13.32 -0.90 -1.66
CA VAL A 13 11.94 -0.40 -1.58
C VAL A 13 11.84 0.61 -0.46
N LEU A 14 11.34 1.79 -0.78
CA LEU A 14 10.98 2.80 0.20
C LEU A 14 9.46 2.85 0.37
N GLU A 15 9.01 2.57 1.58
CA GLU A 15 7.60 2.63 1.95
C GLU A 15 7.32 3.89 2.77
N LEU A 16 6.42 4.74 2.28
CA LEU A 16 5.84 5.87 3.00
C LEU A 16 4.33 5.68 3.07
N ALA A 17 3.90 4.70 3.86
CA ALA A 17 2.52 4.25 3.94
C ALA A 17 2.13 3.88 5.36
N THR A 18 0.81 3.75 5.59
CA THR A 18 0.22 3.39 6.88
C THR A 18 -0.85 2.32 6.72
N PHE A 19 -1.25 1.70 7.83
CA PHE A 19 -2.24 0.64 7.89
C PHE A 19 -1.81 -0.63 7.14
N ILE A 20 -2.66 -1.15 6.21
CA ILE A 20 -2.56 -2.51 5.70
C ILE A 20 -2.25 -2.57 4.20
N ALA A 21 -3.06 -1.99 3.34
CA ALA A 21 -3.03 -2.26 1.89
C ALA A 21 -1.67 -2.01 1.22
N ALA A 22 -1.09 -0.82 1.38
CA ALA A 22 0.22 -0.51 0.82
C ALA A 22 1.36 -1.19 1.61
N PRO A 23 1.33 -1.24 2.97
CA PRO A 23 2.27 -2.03 3.75
C PRO A 23 2.30 -3.52 3.41
N CYS A 24 1.17 -4.16 3.12
CA CYS A 24 1.08 -5.54 2.65
C CYS A 24 1.90 -5.76 1.37
N CYS A 25 1.78 -4.86 0.38
CA CYS A 25 2.60 -4.92 -0.82
C CYS A 25 4.09 -4.90 -0.48
N ALA A 26 4.54 -3.94 0.32
CA ALA A 26 5.93 -3.82 0.71
C ALA A 26 6.43 -5.03 1.53
N ARG A 27 5.57 -5.59 2.40
CA ARG A 27 5.85 -6.84 3.13
C ARG A 27 6.07 -8.00 2.17
N PHE A 28 5.22 -8.17 1.19
CA PHE A 28 5.37 -9.22 0.18
C PHE A 28 6.69 -9.10 -0.59
N LEU A 29 7.10 -7.87 -0.95
CA LEU A 29 8.39 -7.64 -1.59
C LEU A 29 9.57 -7.98 -0.67
N ALA A 30 9.46 -7.70 0.64
CA ALA A 30 10.46 -8.10 1.63
C ALA A 30 10.59 -9.64 1.74
N ASP A 31 9.47 -10.36 1.74
CA ASP A 31 9.47 -11.82 1.75
C ASP A 31 10.14 -12.41 0.49
N LEU A 32 10.08 -11.72 -0.64
CA LEU A 32 10.79 -12.07 -1.87
C LEU A 32 12.28 -11.65 -1.85
N GLY A 33 12.74 -10.98 -0.82
CA GLY A 33 14.16 -10.66 -0.61
C GLY A 33 14.55 -9.21 -0.88
N ALA A 34 13.59 -8.31 -1.14
CA ALA A 34 13.87 -6.88 -1.25
C ALA A 34 14.28 -6.29 0.10
N GLU A 35 15.16 -5.29 0.06
CA GLU A 35 15.47 -4.42 1.19
C GLU A 35 14.37 -3.36 1.31
N VAL A 36 13.52 -3.47 2.33
CA VAL A 36 12.40 -2.54 2.52
C VAL A 36 12.66 -1.63 3.70
N ILE A 37 12.65 -0.32 3.43
CA ILE A 37 12.70 0.73 4.46
C ILE A 37 11.31 1.35 4.57
N LYS A 38 10.67 1.20 5.73
CA LYS A 38 9.43 1.87 6.08
C LYS A 38 9.72 3.16 6.84
N VAL A 39 9.23 4.28 6.32
CA VAL A 39 9.32 5.58 6.98
C VAL A 39 8.04 5.86 7.74
N GLU A 40 8.16 6.06 9.04
CA GLU A 40 7.07 6.47 9.92
C GLU A 40 7.26 7.91 10.41
N ALA A 41 6.14 8.62 10.59
CA ALA A 41 6.14 9.89 11.32
C ALA A 41 6.47 9.66 12.82
N PRO A 42 6.85 10.70 13.58
CA PRO A 42 7.10 10.54 15.03
C PRO A 42 5.94 9.98 15.85
N ALA A 43 4.70 10.10 15.35
CA ALA A 43 3.52 9.50 15.97
C ALA A 43 3.40 7.99 15.70
N GLY A 44 4.24 7.44 14.81
CA GLY A 44 4.14 6.04 14.36
C GLY A 44 3.05 5.80 13.33
N ASP A 45 2.97 4.55 12.87
CA ASP A 45 1.85 4.07 12.05
C ASP A 45 0.62 3.88 12.94
N PRO A 46 -0.57 4.38 12.56
CA PRO A 46 -1.80 4.15 13.33
C PRO A 46 -2.12 2.67 13.59
N LEU A 47 -1.66 1.76 12.75
CA LEU A 47 -1.81 0.32 12.96
C LEU A 47 -1.18 -0.18 14.27
N ARG A 48 -0.19 0.54 14.81
CA ARG A 48 0.41 0.24 16.12
C ARG A 48 -0.58 0.33 17.28
N TYR A 49 -1.69 1.05 17.08
CA TYR A 49 -2.67 1.38 18.13
C TYR A 49 -4.02 0.69 17.96
N THR A 50 -4.19 -0.15 16.94
CA THR A 50 -5.49 -0.81 16.66
C THR A 50 -5.76 -2.03 17.53
N ALA A 51 -4.73 -2.69 18.05
CA ALA A 51 -4.85 -3.93 18.82
C ALA A 51 -5.78 -3.80 20.03
N VAL A 52 -5.83 -2.62 20.69
CA VAL A 52 -6.74 -2.36 21.82
C VAL A 52 -8.21 -2.51 21.42
N ASN A 53 -8.58 -2.02 20.22
CA ASN A 53 -9.95 -2.12 19.72
C ASN A 53 -10.35 -3.57 19.39
N GLU A 54 -9.37 -4.45 19.27
CA GLU A 54 -9.54 -5.87 18.96
C GLU A 54 -9.39 -6.75 20.20
N GLY A 55 -9.24 -6.14 21.38
CA GLY A 55 -9.05 -6.84 22.65
C GLY A 55 -7.71 -7.59 22.75
N ARG A 56 -6.72 -7.19 21.96
CA ARG A 56 -5.38 -7.77 21.95
C ARG A 56 -4.39 -6.91 22.74
N PRO A 57 -3.31 -7.52 23.27
CA PRO A 57 -2.22 -6.77 23.90
C PRO A 57 -1.64 -5.74 22.90
N GLN A 58 -1.38 -4.54 23.42
CA GLN A 58 -0.71 -3.48 22.66
C GLN A 58 0.51 -3.05 23.45
N ASP A 59 1.62 -3.69 23.18
CA ASP A 59 2.90 -3.23 23.66
C ASP A 59 3.92 -3.20 22.51
N GLN A 60 5.14 -2.71 22.80
CA GLN A 60 6.19 -2.61 21.79
C GLN A 60 6.79 -3.97 21.39
N LYS A 61 6.50 -5.03 22.13
CA LYS A 61 7.03 -6.37 21.91
C LYS A 61 5.99 -7.29 21.26
N GLU A 62 4.71 -7.02 21.49
CA GLU A 62 3.61 -7.86 21.03
C GLU A 62 2.53 -6.99 20.36
N ASN A 63 2.71 -6.71 19.09
CA ASN A 63 1.73 -6.02 18.25
C ASN A 63 1.50 -6.81 16.97
N THR A 64 0.74 -7.88 17.08
CA THR A 64 0.54 -8.85 15.99
C THR A 64 -0.03 -8.23 14.72
N SER A 65 -0.89 -7.20 14.82
CA SER A 65 -1.42 -6.48 13.64
C SER A 65 -0.32 -5.72 12.90
N TYR A 66 0.50 -4.98 13.67
CA TYR A 66 1.59 -4.23 13.08
C TYR A 66 2.69 -5.16 12.53
N ASP A 67 3.03 -6.20 13.29
CA ASP A 67 4.10 -7.14 12.92
C ASP A 67 3.75 -7.94 11.66
N LEU A 68 2.46 -8.28 11.48
CA LEU A 68 1.99 -8.94 10.27
C LEU A 68 2.36 -8.16 9.02
N GLU A 69 2.13 -6.85 9.02
CA GLU A 69 2.36 -6.00 7.86
C GLU A 69 3.81 -5.54 7.72
N ASN A 70 4.61 -5.63 8.78
CA ASN A 70 5.92 -4.97 8.81
C ASN A 70 7.11 -5.89 9.11
N ALA A 71 6.89 -7.19 9.31
CA ALA A 71 8.00 -8.12 9.47
C ALA A 71 8.92 -8.11 8.23
N GLY A 72 10.23 -8.22 8.46
CA GLY A 72 11.24 -8.18 7.41
C GLY A 72 11.59 -6.78 6.89
N LYS A 73 10.95 -5.72 7.41
CA LYS A 73 11.25 -4.32 7.06
C LYS A 73 12.17 -3.65 8.08
N THR A 74 12.95 -2.70 7.63
CA THR A 74 13.64 -1.74 8.51
C THR A 74 12.74 -0.53 8.70
N CYS A 75 12.27 -0.29 9.94
CA CYS A 75 11.42 0.86 10.25
C CYS A 75 12.28 2.02 10.74
N VAL A 76 12.10 3.20 10.14
CA VAL A 76 12.78 4.45 10.53
C VAL A 76 11.77 5.55 10.82
N CYS A 77 12.03 6.33 11.89
CA CYS A 77 11.19 7.46 12.25
C CYS A 77 11.79 8.74 11.67
N LEU A 78 11.04 9.43 10.79
CA LEU A 78 11.44 10.72 10.23
C LEU A 78 10.36 11.78 10.43
N ASN A 79 10.75 12.92 10.99
CA ASN A 79 9.86 14.09 11.00
C ASN A 79 9.98 14.86 9.67
N THR A 80 9.17 14.47 8.69
CA THR A 80 9.15 15.09 7.36
C THR A 80 8.67 16.56 7.35
N LYS A 81 8.24 17.11 8.49
CA LYS A 81 7.93 18.54 8.62
C LYS A 81 9.20 19.39 8.81
N THR A 82 10.30 18.78 9.26
CA THR A 82 11.60 19.46 9.40
C THR A 82 12.41 19.38 8.11
N GLU A 83 13.35 20.33 7.93
CA GLU A 83 14.27 20.31 6.79
C GLU A 83 15.14 19.06 6.80
N ALA A 84 15.72 18.73 7.97
CA ALA A 84 16.56 17.53 8.13
C ALA A 84 15.80 16.24 7.81
N GLY A 85 14.53 16.12 8.25
CA GLY A 85 13.71 14.95 7.95
C GLY A 85 13.37 14.83 6.47
N ARG A 86 13.09 15.95 5.79
CA ARG A 86 12.90 15.97 4.33
C ARG A 86 14.17 15.60 3.58
N ALA A 87 15.31 16.14 3.96
CA ALA A 87 16.60 15.83 3.35
C ALA A 87 16.96 14.34 3.53
N ALA A 88 16.67 13.76 4.69
CA ALA A 88 16.86 12.33 4.93
C ALA A 88 15.94 11.47 4.05
N LEU A 89 14.65 11.82 3.96
CA LEU A 89 13.69 11.12 3.09
C LEU A 89 14.11 11.18 1.62
N GLU A 90 14.58 12.33 1.16
CA GLU A 90 15.07 12.52 -0.20
C GLU A 90 16.24 11.59 -0.54
N LYS A 91 17.20 11.44 0.39
CA LYS A 91 18.33 10.50 0.19
C LYS A 91 17.84 9.06 0.06
N LEU A 92 16.85 8.66 0.86
CA LEU A 92 16.26 7.33 0.77
C LEU A 92 15.54 7.11 -0.58
N ILE A 93 14.79 8.11 -1.07
CA ILE A 93 14.14 8.05 -2.38
C ILE A 93 15.17 7.92 -3.50
N ALA A 94 16.25 8.66 -3.43
CA ALA A 94 17.30 8.66 -4.47
C ALA A 94 17.97 7.29 -4.63
N GLU A 95 17.97 6.46 -3.58
CA GLU A 95 18.55 5.12 -3.60
C GLU A 95 17.52 4.01 -3.88
N ALA A 96 16.22 4.32 -3.89
CA ALA A 96 15.17 3.34 -4.04
C ALA A 96 14.94 2.96 -5.51
N ASP A 97 14.65 1.68 -5.76
CA ASP A 97 14.11 1.18 -7.03
C ASP A 97 12.59 1.35 -7.07
N ILE A 98 11.93 1.24 -5.91
CA ILE A 98 10.48 1.28 -5.76
C ILE A 98 10.11 2.22 -4.61
N PHE A 99 9.16 3.12 -4.86
CA PHE A 99 8.51 3.95 -3.84
C PHE A 99 7.04 3.54 -3.71
N ILE A 100 6.59 3.22 -2.49
CA ILE A 100 5.22 2.79 -2.20
C ILE A 100 4.57 3.75 -1.23
N THR A 101 3.36 4.22 -1.55
CA THR A 101 2.62 5.13 -0.69
C THR A 101 1.10 4.95 -0.80
N ASN A 102 0.40 5.27 0.30
CA ASN A 102 -1.06 5.45 0.34
C ASN A 102 -1.46 6.83 0.89
N TRP A 103 -0.53 7.77 0.93
CA TRP A 103 -0.85 9.14 1.27
C TRP A 103 -1.75 9.76 0.21
N ARG A 104 -2.71 10.58 0.64
CA ARG A 104 -3.61 11.28 -0.31
C ARG A 104 -2.84 12.23 -1.22
N GLN A 105 -3.34 12.43 -2.44
CA GLN A 105 -2.67 13.26 -3.45
C GLN A 105 -2.35 14.70 -3.00
N PRO A 106 -3.25 15.45 -2.31
CA PRO A 106 -2.92 16.81 -1.91
C PRO A 106 -1.70 16.92 -0.98
N PRO A 107 -1.55 16.10 0.09
CA PRO A 107 -0.32 16.05 0.88
C PRO A 107 0.93 15.64 0.07
N LEU A 108 0.82 14.66 -0.83
CA LEU A 108 1.95 14.22 -1.67
C LEU A 108 2.44 15.35 -2.56
N LYS A 109 1.56 16.05 -3.27
CA LYS A 109 1.91 17.20 -4.11
C LYS A 109 2.55 18.31 -3.31
N LYS A 110 1.98 18.65 -2.15
CA LYS A 110 2.56 19.66 -1.25
C LYS A 110 3.97 19.31 -0.79
N ALA A 111 4.25 18.02 -0.61
CA ALA A 111 5.56 17.53 -0.18
C ALA A 111 6.53 17.29 -1.35
N GLY A 112 6.11 17.42 -2.61
CA GLY A 112 6.92 17.09 -3.79
C GLY A 112 7.16 15.58 -3.93
N LEU A 113 6.24 14.75 -3.42
CA LEU A 113 6.32 13.29 -3.41
C LEU A 113 5.30 12.64 -4.35
N ASP A 114 4.60 13.43 -5.16
CA ASP A 114 3.72 12.91 -6.22
C ASP A 114 4.53 12.32 -7.37
N TYR A 115 3.86 11.49 -8.16
CA TYR A 115 4.52 10.77 -9.26
C TYR A 115 5.25 11.69 -10.24
N ASP A 116 4.61 12.75 -10.70
CA ASP A 116 5.18 13.62 -11.74
C ASP A 116 6.48 14.28 -11.25
N THR A 117 6.48 14.74 -9.99
CA THR A 117 7.65 15.33 -9.35
C THR A 117 8.79 14.32 -9.18
N LEU A 118 8.48 13.12 -8.66
CA LEU A 118 9.50 12.10 -8.42
C LEU A 118 10.01 11.49 -9.74
N HIS A 119 9.15 11.26 -10.71
CA HIS A 119 9.54 10.69 -12.01
C HIS A 119 10.45 11.63 -12.79
N ALA A 120 10.19 12.94 -12.76
CA ALA A 120 11.06 13.93 -13.38
C ALA A 120 12.49 13.91 -12.80
N LYS A 121 12.61 13.62 -11.49
CA LYS A 121 13.89 13.61 -10.78
C LYS A 121 14.57 12.25 -10.78
N TYR A 122 13.80 11.18 -10.70
CA TYR A 122 14.22 9.79 -10.61
C TYR A 122 13.50 8.94 -11.68
N PRO A 123 13.85 9.06 -12.96
CA PRO A 123 13.07 8.46 -14.05
C PRO A 123 13.02 6.92 -14.02
N LYS A 124 13.90 6.27 -13.28
CA LYS A 124 13.91 4.81 -13.10
C LYS A 124 13.02 4.32 -11.98
N LEU A 125 12.57 5.23 -11.08
CA LEU A 125 11.81 4.89 -9.91
C LEU A 125 10.44 4.32 -10.29
N VAL A 126 10.13 3.14 -9.79
CA VAL A 126 8.77 2.57 -9.85
C VAL A 126 7.94 3.19 -8.73
N TYR A 127 6.77 3.71 -9.06
CA TYR A 127 5.89 4.40 -8.13
C TYR A 127 4.62 3.58 -7.88
N GLY A 128 4.49 2.99 -6.70
CA GLY A 128 3.31 2.25 -6.26
C GLY A 128 2.38 3.11 -5.42
N PHE A 129 1.11 3.23 -5.81
CA PHE A 129 0.13 4.07 -5.14
C PHE A 129 -1.18 3.34 -4.85
N VAL A 130 -1.61 3.40 -3.59
CA VAL A 130 -2.93 2.90 -3.15
C VAL A 130 -3.83 4.07 -2.77
N SER A 131 -5.08 4.03 -3.24
CA SER A 131 -6.13 4.96 -2.84
C SER A 131 -7.41 4.23 -2.41
N GLY A 132 -8.34 4.93 -1.76
CA GLY A 132 -9.65 4.36 -1.44
C GLY A 132 -10.52 4.19 -2.69
N TYR A 133 -10.68 5.27 -3.48
CA TYR A 133 -11.68 5.36 -4.55
C TYR A 133 -11.10 5.65 -5.92
N GLY A 134 -9.78 5.61 -6.07
CA GLY A 134 -9.12 5.98 -7.33
C GLY A 134 -8.76 7.47 -7.38
N GLU A 135 -8.27 7.92 -8.54
CA GLU A 135 -7.75 9.27 -8.72
C GLU A 135 -8.70 10.19 -9.49
N LYS A 136 -9.81 9.65 -9.95
CA LYS A 136 -10.84 10.36 -10.72
C LYS A 136 -12.20 10.27 -10.04
N GLY A 137 -13.10 11.16 -10.39
CA GLY A 137 -14.45 11.19 -9.85
C GLY A 137 -14.58 12.01 -8.56
N PRO A 138 -15.81 12.16 -8.03
CA PRO A 138 -16.11 13.04 -6.90
C PRO A 138 -15.48 12.57 -5.59
N ASP A 139 -15.27 11.27 -5.43
CA ASP A 139 -14.82 10.66 -4.18
C ASP A 139 -13.28 10.44 -4.11
N LYS A 140 -12.52 10.91 -5.12
CA LYS A 140 -11.07 10.67 -5.25
C LYS A 140 -10.24 11.08 -4.04
N ASP A 141 -10.67 12.10 -3.31
CA ASP A 141 -9.95 12.66 -2.16
C ASP A 141 -10.55 12.20 -0.81
N LEU A 142 -11.59 11.36 -0.84
CA LEU A 142 -12.17 10.81 0.38
C LEU A 142 -11.25 9.76 1.02
N PRO A 143 -11.23 9.68 2.36
CA PRO A 143 -10.58 8.58 3.05
C PRO A 143 -11.32 7.27 2.74
N GLY A 144 -10.58 6.25 2.31
CA GLY A 144 -11.12 4.91 2.06
C GLY A 144 -10.43 3.90 2.96
N PHE A 145 -11.22 3.00 3.53
CA PHE A 145 -10.77 1.87 4.32
C PHE A 145 -11.39 0.59 3.76
N ASP A 146 -10.89 -0.54 4.20
CA ASP A 146 -11.37 -1.87 3.83
C ASP A 146 -12.91 -1.96 3.88
N PHE A 147 -13.50 -1.70 5.05
CA PHE A 147 -14.95 -1.77 5.21
C PHE A 147 -15.73 -0.74 4.39
N THR A 148 -15.20 0.46 4.22
CA THR A 148 -15.94 1.55 3.55
C THR A 148 -15.78 1.54 2.03
N ALA A 149 -14.56 1.39 1.53
CA ALA A 149 -14.27 1.48 0.10
C ALA A 149 -14.35 0.12 -0.60
N PHE A 150 -13.76 -0.94 -0.01
CA PHE A 150 -13.76 -2.26 -0.62
C PHE A 150 -15.10 -2.97 -0.40
N PHE A 151 -15.51 -3.19 0.85
CA PHE A 151 -16.71 -3.98 1.13
C PHE A 151 -18.01 -3.22 0.86
N ALA A 152 -18.22 -2.04 1.47
CA ALA A 152 -19.49 -1.34 1.36
C ALA A 152 -19.67 -0.70 -0.03
N ARG A 153 -18.76 0.22 -0.43
CA ARG A 153 -18.87 0.93 -1.70
C ARG A 153 -18.63 0.01 -2.91
N GLY A 154 -17.75 -0.99 -2.77
CA GLY A 154 -17.51 -2.01 -3.80
C GLY A 154 -18.64 -3.00 -4.00
N GLY A 155 -19.67 -2.98 -3.14
CA GLY A 155 -20.86 -3.81 -3.27
C GLY A 155 -20.72 -5.24 -2.70
N ILE A 156 -19.54 -5.61 -2.19
CA ILE A 156 -19.29 -6.97 -1.67
C ILE A 156 -20.20 -7.27 -0.48
N LEU A 157 -20.41 -6.30 0.42
CA LEU A 157 -21.34 -6.48 1.55
C LEU A 157 -22.75 -6.90 1.09
N GLY A 158 -23.23 -6.36 -0.03
CA GLY A 158 -24.52 -6.71 -0.57
C GLY A 158 -24.65 -8.16 -1.07
N THR A 159 -23.55 -8.88 -1.19
CA THR A 159 -23.50 -10.27 -1.67
C THR A 159 -23.25 -11.28 -0.54
N LEU A 160 -22.98 -10.83 0.67
CA LEU A 160 -22.53 -11.67 1.79
C LEU A 160 -23.60 -11.94 2.86
N PHE A 161 -24.89 -11.61 2.61
CA PHE A 161 -25.94 -11.86 3.59
C PHE A 161 -27.25 -12.28 2.92
N ASP A 162 -28.06 -13.03 3.66
CA ASP A 162 -29.36 -13.46 3.22
C ASP A 162 -30.36 -12.30 3.19
N LYS A 163 -31.42 -12.46 2.41
CA LYS A 163 -32.51 -11.50 2.37
C LYS A 163 -33.05 -11.25 3.79
N ASP A 164 -33.25 -9.97 4.12
CA ASP A 164 -33.76 -9.50 5.42
C ASP A 164 -32.83 -9.72 6.62
N ALA A 165 -31.59 -10.20 6.40
CA ALA A 165 -30.54 -10.26 7.43
C ALA A 165 -29.73 -8.96 7.50
N LEU A 166 -29.01 -8.77 8.63
CA LEU A 166 -28.01 -7.71 8.72
C LEU A 166 -26.74 -8.11 7.97
N PRO A 167 -26.06 -7.15 7.28
CA PRO A 167 -24.78 -7.42 6.67
C PRO A 167 -23.77 -7.96 7.70
N MET A 168 -23.11 -9.05 7.33
CA MET A 168 -22.11 -9.68 8.18
C MET A 168 -20.83 -8.86 8.15
N LEU A 169 -20.24 -8.61 9.32
CA LEU A 169 -18.89 -8.05 9.42
C LEU A 169 -17.90 -9.08 8.88
N THR A 170 -17.08 -8.64 7.95
CA THR A 170 -16.01 -9.44 7.39
C THR A 170 -14.74 -9.34 8.23
N ILE A 171 -13.73 -10.15 7.91
CA ILE A 171 -12.42 -10.07 8.55
C ILE A 171 -11.75 -8.75 8.15
N ALA A 172 -11.29 -7.99 9.14
CA ALA A 172 -10.57 -6.73 8.91
C ALA A 172 -9.32 -6.95 8.07
N GLY A 173 -9.09 -6.08 7.08
CA GLY A 173 -7.92 -6.14 6.22
C GLY A 173 -8.01 -7.13 5.06
N PHE A 174 -9.12 -7.87 4.92
CA PHE A 174 -9.26 -8.83 3.82
C PHE A 174 -9.13 -8.17 2.45
N GLY A 175 -9.87 -7.11 2.19
CA GLY A 175 -9.77 -6.35 0.94
C GLY A 175 -8.45 -5.57 0.82
N ASP A 176 -7.94 -5.06 1.93
CA ASP A 176 -6.63 -4.41 1.96
C ASP A 176 -5.51 -5.36 1.48
N HIS A 177 -5.51 -6.62 1.93
CA HIS A 177 -4.55 -7.62 1.47
C HIS A 177 -4.70 -7.93 -0.02
N GLN A 178 -5.94 -8.05 -0.55
CA GLN A 178 -6.17 -8.23 -1.99
C GLN A 178 -5.57 -7.06 -2.78
N VAL A 179 -5.86 -5.83 -2.36
CA VAL A 179 -5.32 -4.60 -2.99
C VAL A 179 -3.80 -4.55 -2.91
N GLY A 180 -3.22 -4.94 -1.77
CA GLY A 180 -1.78 -5.05 -1.60
C GLY A 180 -1.13 -6.02 -2.59
N MET A 181 -1.77 -7.16 -2.84
CA MET A 181 -1.29 -8.14 -3.83
C MET A 181 -1.46 -7.66 -5.28
N TYR A 182 -2.54 -6.94 -5.61
CA TYR A 182 -2.69 -6.32 -6.93
C TYR A 182 -1.61 -5.25 -7.15
N LEU A 183 -1.33 -4.42 -6.13
CA LEU A 183 -0.22 -3.47 -6.21
C LEU A 183 1.11 -4.17 -6.42
N ALA A 184 1.39 -5.24 -5.67
CA ALA A 184 2.64 -5.99 -5.78
C ALA A 184 2.83 -6.56 -7.19
N SER A 185 1.78 -7.13 -7.78
CA SER A 185 1.81 -7.67 -9.15
C SER A 185 2.16 -6.58 -10.17
N GLY A 186 1.52 -5.41 -10.08
CA GLY A 186 1.79 -4.27 -10.96
C GLY A 186 3.19 -3.70 -10.75
N VAL A 187 3.64 -3.58 -9.50
CA VAL A 187 4.97 -3.07 -9.16
C VAL A 187 6.06 -3.99 -9.67
N LEU A 188 5.89 -5.32 -9.57
CA LEU A 188 6.84 -6.29 -10.13
C LEU A 188 6.93 -6.19 -11.66
N ALA A 189 5.81 -6.04 -12.35
CA ALA A 189 5.79 -5.81 -13.80
C ALA A 189 6.48 -4.50 -14.18
N ALA A 190 6.22 -3.41 -13.44
CA ALA A 190 6.88 -2.12 -13.64
C ALA A 190 8.38 -2.18 -13.34
N LEU A 191 8.80 -2.93 -12.31
CA LEU A 191 10.22 -3.14 -11.99
C LEU A 191 10.93 -3.90 -13.10
N TYR A 192 10.30 -4.96 -13.64
CA TYR A 192 10.83 -5.69 -14.79
C TYR A 192 11.08 -4.76 -15.97
N ARG A 193 10.08 -3.96 -16.34
CA ARG A 193 10.21 -2.96 -17.40
C ARG A 193 11.30 -1.93 -17.09
N ALA A 194 11.37 -1.43 -15.86
CA ALA A 194 12.37 -0.44 -15.47
C ALA A 194 13.81 -0.97 -15.60
N ARG A 195 14.02 -2.25 -15.31
CA ARG A 195 15.33 -2.91 -15.51
C ARG A 195 15.71 -3.04 -16.96
N GLU A 196 14.75 -3.34 -17.84
CA GLU A 196 14.99 -3.48 -19.28
C GLU A 196 15.20 -2.13 -19.99
N THR A 197 14.42 -1.12 -19.62
CA THR A 197 14.35 0.16 -20.36
C THR A 197 15.09 1.31 -19.67
N GLY A 198 15.38 1.18 -18.39
CA GLY A 198 15.88 2.29 -17.56
C GLY A 198 14.80 3.31 -17.18
N ILE A 199 13.51 3.03 -17.46
CA ILE A 199 12.38 3.93 -17.20
C ILE A 199 11.38 3.24 -16.27
N GLY A 200 11.18 3.80 -15.08
CA GLY A 200 10.15 3.38 -14.13
C GLY A 200 8.74 3.71 -14.62
N ASP A 201 7.77 3.21 -13.88
CA ASP A 201 6.37 3.41 -14.22
C ASP A 201 5.55 3.69 -12.95
N ARG A 202 4.31 4.12 -13.15
CA ARG A 202 3.35 4.36 -12.10
C ARG A 202 2.33 3.23 -12.05
N VAL A 203 2.20 2.61 -10.89
CA VAL A 203 1.20 1.60 -10.62
C VAL A 203 0.19 2.15 -9.62
N VAL A 204 -1.08 2.21 -10.01
CA VAL A 204 -2.16 2.73 -9.18
C VAL A 204 -3.21 1.66 -8.97
N VAL A 205 -3.53 1.38 -7.73
CA VAL A 205 -4.65 0.53 -7.34
C VAL A 205 -5.56 1.27 -6.37
N SER A 206 -6.82 0.86 -6.30
CA SER A 206 -7.74 1.39 -5.29
C SER A 206 -8.60 0.29 -4.71
N LEU A 207 -8.99 0.45 -3.44
CA LEU A 207 -9.89 -0.47 -2.77
C LEU A 207 -11.20 -0.66 -3.55
N PHE A 208 -11.80 0.44 -3.99
CA PHE A 208 -13.06 0.42 -4.73
C PHE A 208 -12.96 -0.34 -6.07
N HIS A 209 -11.96 -0.04 -6.91
CA HIS A 209 -11.82 -0.70 -8.21
C HIS A 209 -11.46 -2.17 -8.08
N SER A 210 -10.65 -2.52 -7.08
CA SER A 210 -10.32 -3.93 -6.79
C SER A 210 -11.56 -4.71 -6.40
N ALA A 211 -12.42 -4.14 -5.53
CA ALA A 211 -13.68 -4.77 -5.17
C ALA A 211 -14.60 -4.99 -6.37
N ILE A 212 -14.71 -4.01 -7.29
CA ILE A 212 -15.48 -4.16 -8.53
C ILE A 212 -14.94 -5.31 -9.38
N TRP A 213 -13.61 -5.42 -9.48
CA TRP A 213 -12.98 -6.54 -10.18
C TRP A 213 -13.36 -7.88 -9.54
N ASP A 214 -13.30 -7.98 -8.22
CA ASP A 214 -13.54 -9.23 -7.49
C ASP A 214 -15.02 -9.70 -7.60
N VAL A 215 -15.97 -8.77 -7.72
CA VAL A 215 -17.40 -9.09 -7.92
C VAL A 215 -17.86 -9.01 -9.38
N SER A 216 -16.95 -8.82 -10.32
CA SER A 216 -17.29 -8.55 -11.73
C SER A 216 -18.15 -9.61 -12.39
N LEU A 217 -17.99 -10.89 -12.03
CA LEU A 217 -18.82 -11.97 -12.54
C LEU A 217 -20.31 -11.80 -12.18
N ILE A 218 -20.60 -11.32 -10.97
CA ILE A 218 -21.98 -11.05 -10.54
C ILE A 218 -22.53 -9.86 -11.32
N CYS A 219 -21.73 -8.79 -11.47
CA CYS A 219 -22.14 -7.60 -12.19
C CYS A 219 -22.45 -7.88 -13.68
N LEU A 220 -21.63 -8.69 -14.34
CA LEU A 220 -21.83 -9.06 -15.75
C LEU A 220 -23.06 -9.94 -15.98
N LEU A 221 -23.44 -10.75 -15.00
CA LEU A 221 -24.67 -11.56 -15.08
C LEU A 221 -25.95 -10.73 -15.05
N TYR A 222 -25.94 -9.55 -14.44
CA TYR A 222 -27.10 -8.65 -14.38
C TYR A 222 -27.20 -7.66 -15.55
N THR A 223 -26.17 -7.54 -16.37
CA THR A 223 -26.10 -6.60 -17.50
C THR A 223 -26.17 -7.30 -18.87
N SER A 224 -26.20 -8.58 -18.90
CA SER A 224 -26.46 -9.43 -20.09
C SER A 224 -27.93 -9.91 -20.11
#